data_a27f37e3faa0d662583e9a75d0b55b46
#
_entry.id   a27f37e3faa0d662583e9a75d0b55b46
#
_cell.length_a   1.000
_cell.length_b   1.000
_cell.length_c   1.000
_cell.angle_alpha   90.00
_cell.angle_beta   90.00
_cell.angle_gamma   90.00
#
_symmetry.space_group_name_H-M   'P 1'
#
loop_
_entity.id
_entity.type
_entity.pdbx_description
1 polymer ?
#
loop_
_entity_poly.entity_id
_entity_poly.type
_entity_poly.pdbx_seq_one_letter_code
_entity_poly.pdbx_strand_id
1 'polypeptide(L)'
;MEYLSETKRQECNREILKILEEVIKKYPDFRFGQILWFLGINGRDDKNRLRDIFYEEPDVTLRNICSTVKGNHLSYETVDYLVKHNKFVNGEEKIQ
;
A
#
# COMPACT_ATOMS: atom_id res chain seq x y z
N MET A 1 16.76 -3.38 -16.29
CA MET A 1 15.55 -3.05 -15.52
C MET A 1 14.39 -2.81 -16.46
N GLU A 2 13.32 -3.52 -16.24
CA GLU A 2 12.10 -3.34 -17.03
C GLU A 2 11.24 -2.25 -16.39
N TYR A 3 10.79 -1.34 -17.22
CA TYR A 3 9.83 -0.34 -16.76
C TYR A 3 8.43 -0.90 -16.79
N LEU A 4 7.65 -0.53 -15.79
CA LEU A 4 6.25 -0.87 -15.74
C LEU A 4 5.52 -0.19 -16.90
N SER A 5 4.58 -0.87 -17.52
CA SER A 5 3.76 -0.26 -18.56
C SER A 5 2.91 0.87 -17.99
N GLU A 6 2.52 1.82 -18.82
CA GLU A 6 1.66 2.92 -18.39
C GLU A 6 0.34 2.41 -17.82
N THR A 7 -0.27 1.43 -18.48
CA THR A 7 -1.52 0.85 -18.03
C THR A 7 -1.37 0.19 -16.65
N LYS A 8 -0.31 -0.57 -16.46
CA LYS A 8 -0.05 -1.25 -15.18
C LYS A 8 0.27 -0.24 -14.08
N ARG A 9 1.00 0.80 -14.42
CA ARG A 9 1.31 1.87 -13.47
C ARG A 9 0.05 2.54 -12.96
N GLN A 10 -0.87 2.90 -13.87
CA GLN A 10 -2.14 3.52 -13.49
C GLN A 10 -2.98 2.58 -12.65
N GLU A 11 -3.03 1.31 -13.00
CA GLU A 11 -3.77 0.31 -12.24
C GLU A 11 -3.26 0.21 -10.80
N CYS A 12 -1.94 0.13 -10.64
CA CYS A 12 -1.35 0.06 -9.30
C CYS A 12 -1.61 1.33 -8.50
N ASN A 13 -1.50 2.50 -9.13
CA ASN A 13 -1.78 3.77 -8.46
C ASN A 13 -3.23 3.83 -7.97
N ARG A 14 -4.17 3.36 -8.77
CA ARG A 14 -5.59 3.36 -8.37
C ARG A 14 -5.86 2.42 -7.21
N GLU A 15 -5.20 1.26 -7.20
CA GLU A 15 -5.33 0.33 -6.08
C GLU A 15 -4.76 0.93 -4.79
N ILE A 16 -3.65 1.66 -4.88
CA ILE A 16 -3.10 2.37 -3.73
C ILE A 16 -4.11 3.38 -3.21
N LEU A 17 -4.74 4.16 -4.11
CA LEU A 17 -5.75 5.13 -3.70
C LEU A 17 -6.94 4.48 -3.03
N LYS A 18 -7.39 3.33 -3.50
CA LYS A 18 -8.48 2.60 -2.85
C LYS A 18 -8.13 2.20 -1.43
N ILE A 19 -6.92 1.70 -1.24
CA ILE A 19 -6.45 1.31 0.10
C ILE A 19 -6.41 2.53 1.01
N LEU A 20 -5.85 3.64 0.53
CA LEU A 20 -5.80 4.89 1.30
C LEU A 20 -7.20 5.35 1.69
N GLU A 21 -8.15 5.33 0.75
CA GLU A 21 -9.51 5.76 1.03
C GLU A 21 -10.16 4.91 2.12
N GLU A 22 -9.98 3.59 2.07
CA GLU A 22 -10.55 2.70 3.08
C GLU A 22 -9.95 2.94 4.46
N VAL A 23 -8.63 3.16 4.51
CA VAL A 23 -7.97 3.45 5.79
C VAL A 23 -8.44 4.79 6.34
N ILE A 24 -8.58 5.80 5.49
CA ILE A 24 -9.09 7.12 5.90
C ILE A 24 -10.48 7.00 6.50
N LYS A 25 -11.36 6.24 5.88
CA LYS A 25 -12.72 6.02 6.38
C LYS A 25 -12.74 5.29 7.72
N LYS A 26 -11.87 4.31 7.87
CA LYS A 26 -11.83 3.47 9.07
C LYS A 26 -11.20 4.19 10.26
N TYR A 27 -10.26 5.09 10.01
CA TYR A 27 -9.52 5.79 11.05
C TYR A 27 -9.59 7.30 10.81
N PRO A 28 -10.76 7.92 11.05
CA PRO A 28 -10.96 9.33 10.71
C PRO A 28 -10.09 10.29 11.52
N ASP A 29 -9.55 9.84 12.65
CA ASP A 29 -8.71 10.68 13.50
C ASP A 29 -7.23 10.63 13.13
N PHE A 30 -6.85 9.77 12.19
CA PHE A 30 -5.45 9.68 11.79
C PHE A 30 -5.08 10.84 10.87
N ARG A 31 -3.91 11.41 11.12
CA ARG A 31 -3.30 12.36 10.18
C ARG A 31 -2.80 11.60 8.96
N PHE A 32 -2.76 12.27 7.84
CA PHE A 32 -2.36 11.61 6.59
C PHE A 32 -0.97 10.99 6.68
N GLY A 33 -0.01 11.69 7.30
CA GLY A 33 1.33 11.14 7.50
C GLY A 33 1.34 9.86 8.33
N GLN A 34 0.45 9.77 9.32
CA GLN A 34 0.31 8.56 10.11
C GLN A 34 -0.21 7.39 9.28
N ILE A 35 -1.16 7.67 8.39
CA ILE A 35 -1.69 6.65 7.48
C ILE A 35 -0.58 6.13 6.57
N LEU A 36 0.21 7.02 6.00
CA LEU A 36 1.34 6.62 5.15
C LEU A 36 2.34 5.74 5.91
N TRP A 37 2.62 6.11 7.15
CA TRP A 37 3.53 5.34 7.99
C TRP A 37 2.97 3.95 8.29
N PHE A 38 1.70 3.86 8.67
CA PHE A 38 1.07 2.59 8.99
C PHE A 38 0.98 1.66 7.79
N LEU A 39 0.87 2.21 6.60
CA LEU A 39 0.85 1.41 5.38
C LEU A 39 2.25 1.09 4.85
N GLY A 40 3.29 1.59 5.50
CA GLY A 40 4.66 1.32 5.08
C GLY A 40 5.09 2.08 3.85
N ILE A 41 4.39 3.17 3.50
CA ILE A 41 4.71 3.94 2.31
C ILE A 41 5.95 4.80 2.53
N ASN A 42 6.03 5.46 3.69
CA ASN A 42 7.14 6.36 3.98
C ASN A 42 7.99 5.92 5.17
N GLY A 43 8.14 4.61 5.35
CA GLY A 43 8.95 4.07 6.43
C GLY A 43 10.45 4.14 6.13
N ARG A 44 11.20 3.32 6.85
CA ARG A 44 12.64 3.24 6.66
C ARG A 44 13.00 1.98 5.86
N ASP A 45 14.10 2.07 5.12
CA ASP A 45 14.60 0.91 4.38
C ASP A 45 15.42 -0.01 5.30
N ASP A 46 15.97 -1.07 4.73
CA ASP A 46 16.76 -2.06 5.45
C ASP A 46 18.05 -1.49 6.05
N LYS A 47 18.48 -0.31 5.59
CA LYS A 47 19.66 0.40 6.11
C LYS A 47 19.25 1.52 7.07
N ASN A 48 18.00 1.52 7.53
CA ASN A 48 17.47 2.51 8.45
C ASN A 48 17.45 3.94 7.90
N ARG A 49 17.39 4.08 6.57
CA ARG A 49 17.25 5.38 5.91
C ARG A 49 15.78 5.61 5.55
N LEU A 50 15.35 6.88 5.51
CA LEU A 50 14.02 7.19 5.04
C LEU A 50 13.87 6.76 3.59
N ARG A 51 12.80 6.06 3.29
CA ARG A 51 12.53 5.65 1.91
C ARG A 51 12.12 6.86 1.09
N ASP A 52 12.75 7.01 -0.08
CA ASP A 52 12.36 7.99 -1.08
C ASP A 52 11.58 7.28 -2.16
N ILE A 53 10.27 7.47 -2.17
CA ILE A 53 9.39 6.76 -3.11
C ILE A 53 9.21 7.51 -4.42
N PHE A 54 9.90 8.63 -4.61
CA PHE A 54 9.74 9.42 -5.84
C PHE A 54 10.03 8.59 -7.08
N TYR A 55 11.07 7.78 -7.04
CA TYR A 55 11.47 6.94 -8.16
C TYR A 55 10.98 5.50 -8.06
N GLU A 56 10.23 5.18 -7.01
CA GLU A 56 9.71 3.82 -6.81
C GLU A 56 8.52 3.57 -7.72
N GLU A 57 8.56 2.51 -8.49
CA GLU A 57 7.41 2.14 -9.30
C GLU A 57 6.26 1.70 -8.40
N PRO A 58 5.00 2.02 -8.76
CA PRO A 58 3.87 1.79 -7.86
C PRO A 58 3.57 0.31 -7.59
N ASP A 59 4.03 -0.61 -8.43
CA ASP A 59 3.88 -2.03 -8.12
C ASP A 59 4.71 -2.42 -6.90
N VAL A 60 5.90 -1.82 -6.74
CA VAL A 60 6.73 -2.02 -5.56
C VAL A 60 6.08 -1.39 -4.35
N THR A 61 5.56 -0.17 -4.48
CA THR A 61 4.86 0.51 -3.40
C THR A 61 3.66 -0.33 -2.96
N LEU A 62 2.86 -0.80 -3.90
CA LEU A 62 1.68 -1.61 -3.60
C LEU A 62 2.04 -2.93 -2.91
N ARG A 63 3.12 -3.60 -3.35
CA ARG A 63 3.59 -4.81 -2.67
C ARG A 63 3.96 -4.54 -1.21
N ASN A 64 4.64 -3.42 -0.98
CA ASN A 64 5.02 -3.04 0.39
C ASN A 64 3.81 -2.74 1.25
N ILE A 65 2.79 -2.07 0.68
CA ILE A 65 1.53 -1.82 1.38
C ILE A 65 0.86 -3.14 1.73
N CYS A 66 0.74 -4.05 0.77
CA CYS A 66 0.09 -5.34 1.00
C CYS A 66 0.80 -6.15 2.07
N SER A 67 2.12 -6.14 2.05
CA SER A 67 2.93 -6.81 3.06
C SER A 67 2.71 -6.21 4.45
N THR A 68 2.65 -4.88 4.53
CA THR A 68 2.43 -4.16 5.79
C THR A 68 1.04 -4.42 6.34
N VAL A 69 0.02 -4.41 5.47
CA VAL A 69 -1.36 -4.70 5.87
C VAL A 69 -1.45 -6.09 6.49
N LYS A 70 -0.81 -7.08 5.88
CA LYS A 70 -0.80 -8.44 6.39
C LYS A 70 0.05 -8.60 7.64
N GLY A 71 0.96 -7.66 7.85
CA GLY A 71 1.93 -7.70 8.94
C GLY A 71 1.48 -7.12 10.26
N ASN A 72 0.24 -6.57 10.37
CA ASN A 72 -0.41 -6.34 11.67
C ASN A 72 -0.53 -4.92 12.25
N HIS A 73 -0.28 -3.89 11.51
CA HIS A 73 -0.37 -2.54 12.09
C HIS A 73 -1.78 -1.95 12.02
N LEU A 74 -2.68 -2.62 11.33
CA LEU A 74 -4.07 -2.19 11.19
C LEU A 74 -4.97 -3.09 12.03
N SER A 75 -6.17 -2.63 12.37
CA SER A 75 -7.12 -3.46 13.08
C SER A 75 -7.51 -4.66 12.23
N TYR A 76 -7.90 -5.74 12.90
CA TYR A 76 -8.34 -6.95 12.22
C TYR A 76 -9.46 -6.67 11.21
N GLU A 77 -10.42 -5.82 11.59
CA GLU A 77 -11.55 -5.48 10.71
C GLU A 77 -11.08 -4.80 9.43
N THR A 78 -10.12 -3.87 9.54
CA THR A 78 -9.58 -3.18 8.37
C THR A 78 -8.82 -4.13 7.48
N VAL A 79 -7.98 -4.99 8.07
CA VAL A 79 -7.25 -6.00 7.30
C VAL A 79 -8.21 -6.93 6.58
N ASP A 80 -9.24 -7.41 7.29
CA ASP A 80 -10.24 -8.31 6.71
C ASP A 80 -10.97 -7.64 5.54
N TYR A 81 -11.36 -6.39 5.71
CA TYR A 81 -12.00 -5.64 4.65
C TYR A 81 -11.09 -5.51 3.41
N LEU A 82 -9.83 -5.11 3.63
CA LEU A 82 -8.90 -4.93 2.53
C LEU A 82 -8.60 -6.24 1.81
N VAL A 83 -8.46 -7.32 2.56
CA VAL A 83 -8.24 -8.65 1.97
C VAL A 83 -9.43 -9.05 1.09
N LYS A 84 -10.66 -8.77 1.53
CA LYS A 84 -11.86 -9.16 0.79
C LYS A 84 -12.11 -8.29 -0.44
N HIS A 85 -11.75 -7.00 -0.39
CA HIS A 85 -12.19 -6.02 -1.38
C HIS A 85 -11.06 -5.46 -2.25
N ASN A 86 -9.82 -5.83 -1.98
CA ASN A 86 -8.70 -5.38 -2.81
C ASN A 86 -8.00 -6.60 -3.41
N LYS A 87 -8.05 -6.71 -4.72
CA LYS A 87 -7.55 -7.90 -5.42
C LYS A 87 -6.07 -8.17 -5.22
N PHE A 88 -5.26 -7.13 -4.99
CA PHE A 88 -3.83 -7.31 -4.78
C PHE A 88 -3.54 -7.74 -3.34
N VAL A 89 -4.29 -7.22 -2.38
CA VAL A 89 -4.11 -7.60 -0.97
C VAL A 89 -4.54 -9.04 -0.74
N ASN A 90 -5.67 -9.45 -1.36
CA ASN A 90 -6.17 -10.81 -1.16
C ASN A 90 -5.47 -11.87 -2.03
N GLY A 91 -4.61 -11.44 -2.95
CA GLY A 91 -3.85 -12.38 -3.78
C GLY A 91 -4.56 -12.86 -5.03
N GLU A 92 -5.74 -12.34 -5.36
CA GLU A 92 -6.45 -12.72 -6.57
C GLU A 92 -5.73 -12.26 -7.83
N GLU A 93 -4.98 -11.17 -7.72
CA GLU A 93 -4.20 -10.66 -8.83
C GLU A 93 -2.77 -10.44 -8.38
N LYS A 94 -1.82 -10.94 -9.15
CA LYS A 94 -0.41 -10.82 -8.83
C LYS A 94 0.15 -9.50 -9.30
N ILE A 95 0.96 -8.88 -8.44
CA ILE A 95 1.74 -7.71 -8.78
C ILE A 95 3.06 -8.20 -9.35
N GLN A 96 3.43 -7.69 -10.50
CA GLN A 96 4.67 -8.11 -11.14
C GLN A 96 5.87 -7.31 -10.70
#